data_9d1e307ff80952240c1bf75cd65ee829
#
_entry.id   9d1e307ff80952240c1bf75cd65ee829
#
_cell.length_a   1.000
_cell.length_b   1.000
_cell.length_c   1.000
_cell.angle_alpha   90.00
_cell.angle_beta   90.00
_cell.angle_gamma   90.00
#
_symmetry.space_group_name_H-M   'P 1'
#
loop_
_entity.id
_entity.type
_entity.pdbx_description
1 polymer ?
#
loop_
_entity_poly.entity_id
_entity_poly.type
_entity_poly.pdbx_seq_one_letter_code
_entity_poly.pdbx_strand_id
1 'polypeptide(L)'
;MNGKIEIEKTSQKFLGKMKKKTTIGLIQTKVSDSPIKNIENSVKKIKEAARKKAKIICLPELFLSPYFCQTENHSKFKLAEKIPGPITSMYCKLAKELSVILMISLFEKKTSGFYHNTSIVINEIGKIISKYRKMHIPDDPGFMKNFIFLQVIWDLNL
;
A
#
# COMPACT_ATOMS: atom_id res chain seq x y z
N MET A 1 -51.10 -7.34 -4.27
CA MET A 1 -50.15 -8.14 -3.46
C MET A 1 -48.95 -8.70 -4.23
N ASN A 2 -48.52 -8.11 -5.36
CA ASN A 2 -47.46 -8.71 -6.23
C ASN A 2 -46.10 -8.02 -6.20
N GLY A 3 -45.95 -6.91 -5.45
CA GLY A 3 -44.65 -6.18 -5.45
C GLY A 3 -43.56 -6.77 -4.56
N LYS A 4 -43.94 -7.46 -3.47
CA LYS A 4 -42.96 -8.02 -2.51
C LYS A 4 -42.17 -9.21 -3.03
N ILE A 5 -42.77 -10.03 -3.88
CA ILE A 5 -42.14 -11.27 -4.43
C ILE A 5 -41.09 -10.95 -5.50
N GLU A 6 -41.30 -9.89 -6.28
CA GLU A 6 -40.33 -9.48 -7.32
C GLU A 6 -39.03 -8.87 -6.72
N ILE A 7 -39.15 -8.14 -5.64
CA ILE A 7 -37.99 -7.55 -4.95
C ILE A 7 -37.12 -8.65 -4.32
N GLU A 8 -37.72 -9.66 -3.70
CA GLU A 8 -36.95 -10.79 -3.14
C GLU A 8 -36.25 -11.64 -4.20
N LYS A 9 -36.88 -11.91 -5.33
CA LYS A 9 -36.22 -12.63 -6.44
C LYS A 9 -35.07 -11.85 -7.06
N THR A 10 -35.20 -10.53 -7.18
CA THR A 10 -34.14 -9.66 -7.68
C THR A 10 -32.96 -9.57 -6.71
N SER A 11 -33.22 -9.47 -5.40
CA SER A 11 -32.21 -9.47 -4.35
C SER A 11 -31.45 -10.80 -4.28
N GLN A 12 -32.12 -11.93 -4.38
CA GLN A 12 -31.48 -13.26 -4.41
C GLN A 12 -30.66 -13.49 -5.69
N LYS A 13 -31.10 -12.96 -6.83
CA LYS A 13 -30.34 -13.02 -8.08
C LYS A 13 -29.09 -12.15 -8.04
N PHE A 14 -29.13 -11.00 -7.35
CA PHE A 14 -27.98 -10.12 -7.14
C PHE A 14 -26.98 -10.73 -6.15
N LEU A 15 -27.46 -11.31 -5.04
CA LEU A 15 -26.63 -12.03 -4.05
C LEU A 15 -25.98 -13.31 -4.62
N GLY A 16 -26.67 -14.02 -5.52
CA GLY A 16 -26.13 -15.20 -6.20
C GLY A 16 -24.94 -14.87 -7.14
N LYS A 17 -24.85 -13.64 -7.67
CA LYS A 17 -23.77 -13.20 -8.55
C LYS A 17 -22.50 -12.74 -7.79
N MET A 18 -22.58 -12.52 -6.48
CA MET A 18 -21.50 -11.97 -5.66
C MET A 18 -20.60 -13.01 -4.96
N LYS A 19 -20.74 -14.29 -5.28
CA LYS A 19 -19.91 -15.35 -4.66
C LYS A 19 -18.58 -15.65 -5.41
N LYS A 20 -17.95 -14.65 -6.00
CA LYS A 20 -16.60 -14.85 -6.54
C LYS A 20 -15.60 -14.64 -5.40
N LYS A 21 -15.14 -15.73 -4.79
CA LYS A 21 -14.08 -15.67 -3.77
C LYS A 21 -12.83 -15.04 -4.38
N THR A 22 -12.30 -13.99 -3.73
CA THR A 22 -11.03 -13.36 -4.11
C THR A 22 -9.96 -13.77 -3.11
N THR A 23 -8.85 -14.29 -3.60
CA THR A 23 -7.70 -14.63 -2.76
C THR A 23 -6.86 -13.37 -2.51
N ILE A 24 -6.61 -13.07 -1.24
CA ILE A 24 -5.76 -11.96 -0.80
C ILE A 24 -4.44 -12.52 -0.27
N GLY A 25 -3.32 -11.93 -0.68
CA GLY A 25 -1.99 -12.23 -0.17
C GLY A 25 -1.55 -11.15 0.82
N LEU A 26 -1.41 -11.50 2.10
CA LEU A 26 -0.80 -10.63 3.09
C LEU A 26 0.66 -11.02 3.27
N ILE A 27 1.57 -10.11 2.94
CA ILE A 27 3.00 -10.38 3.06
C ILE A 27 3.50 -9.90 4.39
N GLN A 28 4.10 -10.82 5.15
CA GLN A 28 4.79 -10.53 6.38
C GLN A 28 6.24 -10.97 6.24
N THR A 29 7.18 -10.05 6.43
CA THR A 29 8.61 -10.32 6.28
C THR A 29 9.42 -9.60 7.35
N LYS A 30 10.59 -10.15 7.67
CA LYS A 30 11.60 -9.43 8.41
C LYS A 30 12.22 -8.38 7.46
N VAL A 31 12.38 -7.16 7.95
CA VAL A 31 13.00 -6.05 7.22
C VAL A 31 14.43 -5.86 7.69
N SER A 32 15.37 -5.65 6.76
CA SER A 32 16.78 -5.39 7.01
C SER A 32 17.14 -3.91 6.78
N ASP A 33 18.34 -3.51 7.20
CA ASP A 33 18.86 -2.16 6.94
C ASP A 33 19.17 -1.88 5.46
N SER A 34 19.17 -2.91 4.61
CA SER A 34 19.40 -2.79 3.17
C SER A 34 18.09 -2.66 2.40
N PRO A 35 17.75 -1.48 1.86
CA PRO A 35 16.55 -1.31 1.02
C PRO A 35 16.55 -2.27 -0.19
N ILE A 36 17.70 -2.52 -0.79
CA ILE A 36 17.83 -3.43 -1.94
C ILE A 36 17.40 -4.84 -1.57
N LYS A 37 17.90 -5.39 -0.45
CA LYS A 37 17.49 -6.72 0.04
C LYS A 37 16.01 -6.78 0.37
N ASN A 38 15.44 -5.70 0.92
CA ASN A 38 14.02 -5.62 1.24
C ASN A 38 13.17 -5.61 -0.04
N ILE A 39 13.60 -4.90 -1.09
CA ILE A 39 12.96 -4.94 -2.41
C ILE A 39 12.99 -6.36 -2.98
N GLU A 40 14.17 -6.98 -3.05
CA GLU A 40 14.33 -8.36 -3.57
C GLU A 40 13.42 -9.35 -2.84
N ASN A 41 13.39 -9.28 -1.50
CA ASN A 41 12.57 -10.14 -0.68
C ASN A 41 11.06 -9.89 -0.92
N SER A 42 10.64 -8.63 -1.01
CA SER A 42 9.24 -8.28 -1.28
C SER A 42 8.79 -8.76 -2.66
N VAL A 43 9.61 -8.57 -3.70
CA VAL A 43 9.35 -9.05 -5.06
C VAL A 43 9.23 -10.58 -5.08
N LYS A 44 10.12 -11.30 -4.40
CA LYS A 44 10.05 -12.76 -4.26
C LYS A 44 8.73 -13.19 -3.63
N LYS A 45 8.31 -12.53 -2.54
CA LYS A 45 7.08 -12.84 -1.82
C LYS A 45 5.82 -12.48 -2.61
N ILE A 46 5.83 -11.37 -3.35
CA ILE A 46 4.74 -11.00 -4.28
C ILE A 46 4.58 -12.09 -5.35
N LYS A 47 5.68 -12.51 -6.00
CA LYS A 47 5.64 -13.58 -7.00
C LYS A 47 5.14 -14.91 -6.42
N GLU A 48 5.52 -15.23 -5.19
CA GLU A 48 5.01 -16.41 -4.48
C GLU A 48 3.50 -16.33 -4.24
N ALA A 49 2.99 -15.19 -3.73
CA ALA A 49 1.57 -14.96 -3.51
C ALA A 49 0.75 -15.03 -4.81
N ALA A 50 1.26 -14.42 -5.89
CA ALA A 50 0.64 -14.48 -7.22
C ALA A 50 0.55 -15.92 -7.75
N ARG A 51 1.60 -16.75 -7.57
CA ARG A 51 1.56 -18.18 -7.92
C ARG A 51 0.50 -18.95 -7.13
N LYS A 52 0.24 -18.54 -5.89
CA LYS A 52 -0.86 -19.06 -5.03
C LYS A 52 -2.21 -18.45 -5.36
N LYS A 53 -2.36 -17.80 -6.55
CA LYS A 53 -3.60 -17.22 -7.07
C LYS A 53 -4.11 -16.00 -6.28
N ALA A 54 -3.30 -15.34 -5.47
CA ALA A 54 -3.66 -14.06 -4.88
C ALA A 54 -3.91 -13.01 -5.99
N LYS A 55 -5.02 -12.28 -5.87
CA LYS A 55 -5.40 -11.20 -6.80
C LYS A 55 -5.12 -9.82 -6.20
N ILE A 56 -5.15 -9.71 -4.89
CA ILE A 56 -4.79 -8.51 -4.14
C ILE A 56 -3.66 -8.90 -3.20
N ILE A 57 -2.55 -8.15 -3.24
CA ILE A 57 -1.37 -8.44 -2.42
C ILE A 57 -0.97 -7.18 -1.66
N CYS A 58 -0.86 -7.30 -0.32
CA CYS A 58 -0.51 -6.20 0.55
C CYS A 58 0.89 -6.41 1.14
N LEU A 59 1.73 -5.38 1.08
CA LEU A 59 3.02 -5.32 1.74
C LEU A 59 2.89 -4.67 3.14
N PRO A 60 3.86 -4.90 4.04
CA PRO A 60 3.93 -4.20 5.33
C PRO A 60 4.08 -2.69 5.19
N GLU A 61 3.74 -1.95 6.25
CA GLU A 61 3.99 -0.51 6.35
C GLU A 61 5.49 -0.23 6.24
N LEU A 62 5.87 0.75 5.38
CA LEU A 62 7.25 1.24 5.20
C LEU A 62 8.28 0.11 4.99
N PHE A 63 7.91 -0.91 4.23
CA PHE A 63 8.64 -2.18 4.07
C PHE A 63 10.08 -2.07 3.52
N LEU A 64 10.52 -0.90 3.08
CA LEU A 64 11.85 -0.69 2.49
C LEU A 64 12.97 -0.57 3.52
N SER A 65 12.66 -0.32 4.79
CA SER A 65 13.63 -0.18 5.88
C SER A 65 13.03 -0.57 7.21
N PRO A 66 13.84 -0.87 8.25
CA PRO A 66 13.35 -0.92 9.61
C PRO A 66 12.60 0.36 9.95
N TYR A 67 11.62 0.27 10.85
CA TYR A 67 10.81 1.41 11.25
C TYR A 67 11.69 2.50 11.88
N PHE A 68 11.91 3.58 11.15
CA PHE A 68 12.91 4.60 11.48
C PHE A 68 12.39 5.77 12.32
N CYS A 69 11.09 5.79 12.64
CA CYS A 69 10.48 6.87 13.41
C CYS A 69 10.69 6.75 14.93
N GLN A 70 11.57 5.86 15.37
CA GLN A 70 11.90 5.66 16.79
C GLN A 70 12.96 6.65 17.30
N THR A 71 13.68 7.29 16.40
CA THR A 71 14.77 8.24 16.72
C THR A 71 14.74 9.40 15.75
N GLU A 72 15.16 10.58 16.23
CA GLU A 72 15.39 11.76 15.40
C GLU A 72 16.70 11.60 14.63
N ASN A 73 16.61 11.18 13.37
CA ASN A 73 17.77 10.96 12.52
C ASN A 73 17.58 11.52 11.11
N HIS A 74 18.19 12.65 10.83
CA HIS A 74 18.13 13.34 9.53
C HIS A 74 18.60 12.47 8.36
N SER A 75 19.50 11.50 8.57
CA SER A 75 19.97 10.62 7.49
C SER A 75 18.84 9.77 6.89
N LYS A 76 17.75 9.55 7.64
CA LYS A 76 16.60 8.74 7.20
C LYS A 76 15.76 9.42 6.12
N PHE A 77 15.85 10.75 5.97
CA PHE A 77 15.20 11.46 4.85
C PHE A 77 15.69 11.00 3.47
N LYS A 78 16.89 10.40 3.38
CA LYS A 78 17.43 9.81 2.15
C LYS A 78 16.63 8.59 1.68
N LEU A 79 15.81 7.97 2.55
CA LEU A 79 14.95 6.84 2.22
C LEU A 79 13.67 7.26 1.49
N ALA A 80 13.36 8.56 1.51
CA ALA A 80 12.14 9.06 0.90
C ALA A 80 12.28 9.25 -0.62
N GLU A 81 11.25 8.90 -1.36
CA GLU A 81 11.17 9.15 -2.80
C GLU A 81 9.87 9.84 -3.20
N LYS A 82 9.85 10.42 -4.39
CA LYS A 82 8.62 10.95 -4.97
C LYS A 82 7.68 9.81 -5.37
N ILE A 83 6.36 10.06 -5.34
CA ILE A 83 5.34 9.16 -5.86
C ILE A 83 4.57 9.91 -6.98
N PRO A 84 4.71 9.47 -8.26
CA PRO A 84 5.50 8.34 -8.74
C PRO A 84 7.01 8.59 -8.69
N GLY A 85 7.79 7.50 -8.52
CA GLY A 85 9.24 7.48 -8.46
C GLY A 85 9.81 6.13 -8.93
N PRO A 86 11.12 5.89 -8.82
CA PRO A 86 11.76 4.66 -9.30
C PRO A 86 11.17 3.40 -8.67
N ILE A 87 10.97 3.38 -7.34
CA ILE A 87 10.39 2.24 -6.62
C ILE A 87 8.95 1.99 -7.05
N THR A 88 8.11 3.04 -7.06
CA THR A 88 6.73 2.89 -7.52
C THR A 88 6.64 2.41 -8.95
N SER A 89 7.50 2.90 -9.85
CA SER A 89 7.55 2.47 -11.25
C SER A 89 7.89 0.99 -11.40
N MET A 90 8.81 0.48 -10.56
CA MET A 90 9.16 -0.94 -10.53
C MET A 90 7.96 -1.80 -10.10
N TYR A 91 7.25 -1.42 -9.02
CA TYR A 91 6.07 -2.16 -8.56
C TYR A 91 4.89 -2.05 -9.52
N CYS A 92 4.73 -0.93 -10.25
CA CYS A 92 3.76 -0.81 -11.33
C CYS A 92 4.02 -1.84 -12.45
N LYS A 93 5.29 -2.00 -12.87
CA LYS A 93 5.68 -3.02 -13.85
C LYS A 93 5.40 -4.44 -13.32
N LEU A 94 5.74 -4.70 -12.05
CA LEU A 94 5.51 -6.00 -11.41
C LEU A 94 4.02 -6.34 -11.29
N ALA A 95 3.18 -5.37 -10.89
CA ALA A 95 1.73 -5.55 -10.81
C ALA A 95 1.14 -5.93 -12.17
N LYS A 96 1.57 -5.24 -13.25
CA LYS A 96 1.17 -5.54 -14.62
C LYS A 96 1.65 -6.92 -15.07
N GLU A 97 2.93 -7.26 -14.83
CA GLU A 97 3.52 -8.57 -15.18
C GLU A 97 2.71 -9.73 -14.57
N LEU A 98 2.34 -9.59 -13.30
CA LEU A 98 1.65 -10.64 -12.54
C LEU A 98 0.11 -10.56 -12.63
N SER A 99 -0.45 -9.52 -13.24
CA SER A 99 -1.90 -9.24 -13.31
C SER A 99 -2.54 -9.28 -11.91
N VAL A 100 -1.95 -8.54 -10.96
CA VAL A 100 -2.39 -8.44 -9.57
C VAL A 100 -2.54 -6.99 -9.14
N ILE A 101 -3.38 -6.75 -8.12
CA ILE A 101 -3.47 -5.47 -7.42
C ILE A 101 -2.43 -5.48 -6.30
N LEU A 102 -1.59 -4.46 -6.21
CA LEU A 102 -0.63 -4.28 -5.13
C LEU A 102 -1.03 -3.11 -4.24
N MET A 103 -0.97 -3.33 -2.93
CA MET A 103 -1.05 -2.28 -1.91
C MET A 103 0.32 -2.17 -1.25
N ILE A 104 0.96 -1.01 -1.38
CA ILE A 104 2.30 -0.76 -0.84
C ILE A 104 2.33 0.54 -0.05
N SER A 105 3.15 0.58 1.00
CA SER A 105 3.35 1.76 1.84
C SER A 105 4.79 2.24 1.73
N LEU A 106 4.97 3.53 1.50
CA LEU A 106 6.25 4.16 1.18
C LEU A 106 6.47 5.43 1.99
N PHE A 107 7.73 5.79 2.19
CA PHE A 107 8.13 7.10 2.67
C PHE A 107 8.16 8.06 1.48
N GLU A 108 7.12 8.91 1.39
CA GLU A 108 6.98 9.87 0.28
C GLU A 108 7.70 11.17 0.57
N LYS A 109 8.48 11.67 -0.39
CA LYS A 109 8.95 13.04 -0.47
C LYS A 109 8.04 13.82 -1.42
N LYS A 110 7.08 14.60 -0.88
CA LYS A 110 6.19 15.44 -1.71
C LYS A 110 6.97 16.60 -2.34
N THR A 111 7.72 17.33 -1.50
CA THR A 111 8.64 18.41 -1.87
C THR A 111 9.73 18.54 -0.81
N SER A 112 10.64 19.51 -0.95
CA SER A 112 11.66 19.76 0.06
C SER A 112 11.02 20.11 1.41
N GLY A 113 11.40 19.40 2.47
CA GLY A 113 10.85 19.57 3.82
C GLY A 113 9.50 18.91 4.08
N PHE A 114 8.80 18.34 3.05
CA PHE A 114 7.48 17.74 3.20
C PHE A 114 7.51 16.25 2.89
N TYR A 115 7.30 15.45 3.93
CA TYR A 115 7.38 13.99 3.89
C TYR A 115 6.10 13.36 4.44
N HIS A 116 5.70 12.21 3.90
CA HIS A 116 4.50 11.51 4.32
C HIS A 116 4.73 10.00 4.40
N ASN A 117 4.02 9.36 5.32
CA ASN A 117 3.78 7.93 5.27
C ASN A 117 2.59 7.71 4.32
N THR A 118 2.85 7.14 3.16
CA THR A 118 1.91 7.09 2.05
C THR A 118 1.66 5.68 1.60
N SER A 119 0.40 5.28 1.57
CA SER A 119 -0.03 4.03 0.94
C SER A 119 -0.57 4.31 -0.45
N ILE A 120 -0.23 3.44 -1.41
CA ILE A 120 -0.76 3.48 -2.77
C ILE A 120 -1.37 2.14 -3.16
N VAL A 121 -2.35 2.20 -4.06
CA VAL A 121 -2.92 1.03 -4.71
C VAL A 121 -2.54 1.06 -6.18
N ILE A 122 -1.93 -0.01 -6.66
CA ILE A 122 -1.55 -0.23 -8.05
C ILE A 122 -2.47 -1.31 -8.59
N ASN A 123 -3.15 -1.05 -9.71
CA ASN A 123 -4.01 -2.04 -10.33
C ASN A 123 -3.24 -3.06 -11.21
N GLU A 124 -3.97 -4.06 -11.70
CA GLU A 124 -3.43 -5.16 -12.51
C GLU A 124 -2.88 -4.77 -13.88
N ILE A 125 -3.12 -3.53 -14.32
CA ILE A 125 -2.51 -2.97 -15.53
C ILE A 125 -1.31 -2.06 -15.22
N GLY A 126 -0.89 -1.99 -13.94
CA GLY A 126 0.27 -1.23 -13.48
C GLY A 126 0.04 0.26 -13.32
N LYS A 127 -1.20 0.72 -13.14
CA LYS A 127 -1.53 2.12 -12.84
C LYS A 127 -1.73 2.32 -11.35
N ILE A 128 -1.22 3.41 -10.79
CA ILE A 128 -1.57 3.88 -9.45
C ILE A 128 -2.99 4.43 -9.53
N ILE A 129 -3.93 3.81 -8.82
CA ILE A 129 -5.36 4.16 -8.83
C ILE A 129 -5.82 4.82 -7.54
N SER A 130 -5.03 4.76 -6.48
CA SER A 130 -5.33 5.42 -5.22
C SER A 130 -4.05 5.75 -4.47
N LYS A 131 -4.09 6.85 -3.73
CA LYS A 131 -3.02 7.29 -2.83
C LYS A 131 -3.63 7.86 -1.56
N TYR A 132 -3.18 7.34 -0.41
CA TYR A 132 -3.58 7.81 0.91
C TYR A 132 -2.33 8.20 1.70
N ARG A 133 -2.30 9.42 2.21
CA ARG A 133 -1.29 9.92 3.14
C ARG A 133 -1.84 9.79 4.56
N LYS A 134 -1.10 9.14 5.44
CA LYS A 134 -1.50 8.93 6.84
C LYS A 134 -1.69 10.28 7.53
N MET A 135 -2.93 10.59 7.94
CA MET A 135 -3.30 11.88 8.53
C MET A 135 -2.96 11.95 10.01
N HIS A 136 -3.25 10.91 10.77
CA HIS A 136 -3.02 10.85 12.20
C HIS A 136 -1.77 10.01 12.48
N ILE A 137 -0.73 10.66 12.95
CA ILE A 137 0.54 10.01 13.28
C ILE A 137 0.69 10.15 14.78
N PRO A 138 0.60 9.03 15.57
CA PRO A 138 0.80 9.09 17.01
C PRO A 138 2.20 9.60 17.33
N ASP A 139 2.31 10.44 18.33
CA ASP A 139 3.57 11.00 18.85
C ASP A 139 3.73 10.58 20.30
N ASP A 140 4.02 9.29 20.50
CA ASP A 140 4.20 8.68 21.81
C ASP A 140 5.69 8.49 22.12
N PRO A 141 6.10 8.34 23.38
CA PRO A 141 7.47 8.00 23.75
C PRO A 141 7.97 6.78 22.97
N GLY A 142 9.10 6.91 22.27
CA GLY A 142 9.63 5.89 21.36
C GLY A 142 9.06 5.89 19.94
N PHE A 143 8.18 6.86 19.61
CA PHE A 143 7.64 7.05 18.26
C PHE A 143 7.69 8.52 17.86
N MET A 144 8.90 9.06 17.60
CA MET A 144 9.13 10.46 17.24
C MET A 144 8.72 10.75 15.79
N LYS A 145 7.45 10.63 15.51
CA LYS A 145 6.90 10.72 14.14
C LYS A 145 6.74 12.15 13.65
N ASN A 146 6.47 13.10 14.55
CA ASN A 146 6.32 14.51 14.20
C ASN A 146 7.59 15.12 13.65
N PHE A 147 8.76 14.54 14.00
CA PHE A 147 10.05 14.93 13.42
C PHE A 147 10.16 14.57 11.93
N ILE A 148 9.54 13.47 11.49
CA ILE A 148 9.73 12.92 10.13
C ILE A 148 8.54 13.23 9.23
N PHE A 149 7.32 13.20 9.77
CA PHE A 149 6.10 13.37 8.98
C PHE A 149 5.38 14.65 9.38
N LEU A 150 5.12 15.52 8.42
CA LEU A 150 4.13 16.56 8.59
C LEU A 150 2.73 15.95 8.68
N GLN A 151 1.98 16.35 9.72
CA GLN A 151 0.56 16.05 9.81
C GLN A 151 -0.15 16.67 8.59
N VAL A 152 -0.81 15.85 7.78
CA VAL A 152 -1.59 16.34 6.66
C VAL A 152 -2.87 16.96 7.22
N ILE A 153 -2.86 18.29 7.35
CA ILE A 153 -4.08 19.04 7.58
C ILE A 153 -4.77 19.14 6.21
N TRP A 154 -5.81 18.31 6.00
CA TRP A 154 -6.75 18.37 4.88
C TRP A 154 -6.18 18.50 3.46
N ASP A 155 -5.82 17.38 2.83
CA ASP A 155 -5.74 17.29 1.38
C ASP A 155 -6.89 16.38 0.89
N LEU A 156 -8.09 16.92 0.85
CA LEU A 156 -9.32 16.27 0.35
C LEU A 156 -9.49 16.46 -1.17
N ASN A 157 -8.42 16.64 -1.93
CA ASN A 157 -8.47 16.60 -3.38
C ASN A 157 -8.25 15.16 -3.84
N LEU A 158 -9.36 14.44 -3.93
CA LEU A 158 -9.53 13.22 -4.72
C LEU A 158 -9.65 13.56 -6.19
#